data_099325deea8667b7bf3046224a71c20e
#
_entry.id   099325deea8667b7bf3046224a71c20e
#
_cell.length_a   1.000
_cell.length_b   1.000
_cell.length_c   1.000
_cell.angle_alpha   90.00
_cell.angle_beta   90.00
_cell.angle_gamma   90.00
#
_symmetry.space_group_name_H-M   'P 1'
#
loop_
_entity.id
_entity.type
_entity.pdbx_description
1 polymer ?
#
loop_
_entity_poly.entity_id
_entity_poly.type
_entity_poly.pdbx_seq_one_letter_code
_entity_poly.pdbx_strand_id
1 'polypeptide(L)'
;CIIHAAPYSHGSGLYMLPHVERGACQVIPASGGFDPDEVFALLRSWKGATFFFAPTMVTRLINAPGLAAADTTNLKTIVYGGAPMYAEDCLKALDLLGPKLVQIYGQGESPMTITALSRAVHTDVGHPRYHARLASVGPAQKGVEVRIADEDDNDLPLGEIGEILVRGDVVMKGYWQNEAATAESLRGGW
;
A
#
# COMPACT_ATOMS: atom_id res chain seq x y z
N CYS A 1 6.96 16.28 1.47
CA CYS A 1 7.76 15.45 2.36
C CYS A 1 7.13 14.05 2.49
N ILE A 2 7.92 13.11 3.02
CA ILE A 2 7.39 11.84 3.55
C ILE A 2 7.66 11.77 5.04
N ILE A 3 6.67 11.29 5.81
CA ILE A 3 6.76 11.13 7.25
C ILE A 3 6.71 9.64 7.57
N HIS A 4 7.76 9.13 8.19
CA HIS A 4 7.99 7.70 8.45
C HIS A 4 7.46 7.28 9.82
N ALA A 5 6.13 7.33 10.01
CA ALA A 5 5.49 6.85 11.23
C ALA A 5 5.32 5.31 11.27
N ALA A 6 5.37 4.65 10.12
CA ALA A 6 5.54 3.19 10.05
C ALA A 6 7.04 2.82 10.08
N PRO A 7 7.40 1.57 10.43
CA PRO A 7 8.80 1.16 10.53
C PRO A 7 9.63 1.50 9.29
N TYR A 8 10.70 2.26 9.47
CA TYR A 8 11.60 2.68 8.41
C TYR A 8 12.37 1.50 7.79
N SER A 9 12.63 0.47 8.56
CA SER A 9 13.29 -0.77 8.12
C SER A 9 12.38 -1.69 7.29
N HIS A 10 11.13 -1.28 7.04
CA HIS A 10 10.12 -2.06 6.32
C HIS A 10 9.46 -1.19 5.23
N GLY A 11 8.14 -1.30 5.03
CA GLY A 11 7.40 -0.67 3.95
C GLY A 11 7.62 0.84 3.82
N SER A 12 7.69 1.57 4.94
CA SER A 12 7.88 3.02 4.90
C SER A 12 9.23 3.42 4.28
N GLY A 13 10.31 2.69 4.59
CA GLY A 13 11.64 3.02 4.08
C GLY A 13 11.80 2.79 2.58
N LEU A 14 11.01 1.91 1.96
CA LEU A 14 11.03 1.72 0.50
C LEU A 14 10.61 2.99 -0.25
N TYR A 15 9.81 3.85 0.36
CA TYR A 15 9.40 5.14 -0.22
C TYR A 15 10.47 6.24 -0.05
N MET A 16 11.55 5.99 0.68
CA MET A 16 12.65 6.95 0.82
C MET A 16 13.23 7.32 -0.55
N LEU A 17 13.59 6.33 -1.35
CA LEU A 17 14.31 6.54 -2.61
C LEU A 17 13.57 7.47 -3.58
N PRO A 18 12.29 7.24 -3.93
CA PRO A 18 11.56 8.14 -4.84
C PRO A 18 11.36 9.54 -4.26
N HIS A 19 11.32 9.69 -2.93
CA HIS A 19 11.21 11.00 -2.30
C HIS A 19 12.55 11.74 -2.31
N VAL A 20 13.67 11.04 -2.08
CA VAL A 20 15.02 11.62 -2.20
C VAL A 20 15.30 12.06 -3.64
N GLU A 21 14.96 11.23 -4.62
CA GLU A 21 15.08 11.58 -6.05
C GLU A 21 14.37 12.89 -6.39
N ARG A 22 13.25 13.17 -5.72
CA ARG A 22 12.46 14.40 -5.91
C ARG A 22 12.86 15.55 -4.97
N GLY A 23 13.95 15.39 -4.21
CA GLY A 23 14.40 16.38 -3.23
C GLY A 23 13.42 16.59 -2.07
N ALA A 24 12.56 15.61 -1.79
CA ALA A 24 11.58 15.72 -0.72
C ALA A 24 12.22 15.42 0.65
N CYS A 25 11.76 16.15 1.67
CA CYS A 25 12.21 15.96 3.03
C CYS A 25 11.75 14.62 3.60
N GLN A 26 12.63 13.94 4.34
CA GLN A 26 12.37 12.74 5.13
C GLN A 26 12.16 13.14 6.57
N VAL A 27 11.02 12.81 7.17
CA VAL A 27 10.68 13.17 8.53
C VAL A 27 10.48 11.91 9.36
N ILE A 28 11.20 11.79 10.46
CA ILE A 28 11.03 10.73 11.44
C ILE A 28 10.29 11.33 12.65
N PRO A 29 9.13 10.78 13.05
CA PRO A 29 8.44 11.22 14.26
C PRO A 29 9.32 11.09 15.49
N ALA A 30 9.20 12.00 16.45
CA ALA A 30 10.00 11.98 17.67
C ALA A 30 9.75 10.72 18.54
N SER A 31 8.52 10.18 18.48
CA SER A 31 8.18 8.90 19.12
C SER A 31 8.90 7.69 18.50
N GLY A 32 9.45 7.83 17.29
CA GLY A 32 10.03 6.72 16.52
C GLY A 32 8.99 5.73 16.00
N GLY A 33 7.69 6.04 16.04
CA GLY A 33 6.61 5.14 15.68
C GLY A 33 5.34 5.86 15.24
N PHE A 34 4.22 5.15 15.35
CA PHE A 34 2.91 5.65 14.97
C PHE A 34 2.08 6.04 16.20
N ASP A 35 1.87 7.31 16.32
CA ASP A 35 0.92 7.95 17.25
C ASP A 35 0.03 8.92 16.47
N PRO A 36 -1.32 8.78 16.51
CA PRO A 36 -2.23 9.65 15.76
C PRO A 36 -2.11 11.13 16.14
N ASP A 37 -1.93 11.46 17.41
CA ASP A 37 -1.86 12.86 17.85
C ASP A 37 -0.55 13.50 17.39
N GLU A 38 0.56 12.75 17.38
CA GLU A 38 1.82 13.19 16.79
C GLU A 38 1.69 13.37 15.26
N VAL A 39 1.00 12.45 14.56
CA VAL A 39 0.72 12.59 13.12
C VAL A 39 -0.04 13.90 12.86
N PHE A 40 -1.09 14.20 13.64
CA PHE A 40 -1.83 15.46 13.49
C PHE A 40 -0.96 16.69 13.82
N ALA A 41 -0.08 16.60 14.79
CA ALA A 41 0.86 17.67 15.09
C ALA A 41 1.86 17.92 13.95
N LEU A 42 2.38 16.86 13.35
CA LEU A 42 3.29 16.93 12.20
C LEU A 42 2.61 17.51 10.96
N LEU A 43 1.34 17.19 10.72
CA LEU A 43 0.57 17.76 9.60
C LEU A 43 0.43 19.29 9.70
N ARG A 44 0.44 19.89 10.90
CA ARG A 44 0.44 21.36 11.04
C ARG A 44 1.72 22.00 10.52
N SER A 45 2.85 21.30 10.61
CA SER A 45 4.18 21.84 10.28
C SER A 45 4.67 21.45 8.89
N TRP A 46 4.25 20.29 8.36
CA TRP A 46 4.79 19.69 7.15
C TRP A 46 3.77 19.69 6.01
N LYS A 47 3.95 20.60 5.04
CA LYS A 47 3.07 20.68 3.85
C LYS A 47 3.32 19.53 2.89
N GLY A 48 2.23 19.04 2.28
CA GLY A 48 2.28 17.97 1.28
C GLY A 48 2.79 16.64 1.84
N ALA A 49 2.42 16.34 3.09
CA ALA A 49 2.85 15.15 3.79
C ALA A 49 2.32 13.86 3.13
N THR A 50 3.23 12.94 2.88
CA THR A 50 2.93 11.58 2.43
C THR A 50 3.30 10.60 3.53
N PHE A 51 2.52 9.52 3.67
CA PHE A 51 2.77 8.43 4.60
C PHE A 51 2.67 7.09 3.87
N PHE A 52 3.40 6.09 4.37
CA PHE A 52 3.05 4.69 4.16
C PHE A 52 2.49 4.13 5.46
N PHE A 53 1.30 3.54 5.41
CA PHE A 53 0.62 2.97 6.56
C PHE A 53 0.16 1.53 6.31
N ALA A 54 0.21 0.69 7.34
CA ALA A 54 -0.59 -0.52 7.35
C ALA A 54 -2.09 -0.15 7.49
N PRO A 55 -3.03 -0.97 6.99
CA PRO A 55 -4.47 -0.71 7.16
C PRO A 55 -4.89 -0.44 8.61
N THR A 56 -4.33 -1.16 9.57
CA THR A 56 -4.57 -0.93 11.00
C THR A 56 -4.15 0.46 11.49
N MET A 57 -3.10 1.05 10.88
CA MET A 57 -2.69 2.42 11.21
C MET A 57 -3.69 3.43 10.64
N VAL A 58 -4.23 3.19 9.43
CA VAL A 58 -5.31 4.01 8.86
C VAL A 58 -6.54 3.95 9.76
N THR A 59 -6.97 2.75 10.16
CA THR A 59 -8.12 2.56 11.05
C THR A 59 -7.92 3.25 12.41
N ARG A 60 -6.72 3.16 13.00
CA ARG A 60 -6.39 3.89 14.24
C ARG A 60 -6.43 5.41 14.04
N LEU A 61 -5.93 5.91 12.91
CA LEU A 61 -5.94 7.36 12.62
C LEU A 61 -7.36 7.90 12.51
N ILE A 62 -8.24 7.23 11.75
CA ILE A 62 -9.61 7.69 11.52
C ILE A 62 -10.55 7.50 12.73
N ASN A 63 -10.14 6.71 13.71
CA ASN A 63 -10.86 6.52 14.96
C ASN A 63 -10.23 7.30 16.14
N ALA A 64 -9.14 8.03 15.91
CA ALA A 64 -8.49 8.82 16.94
C ALA A 64 -9.38 10.01 17.37
N PRO A 65 -9.57 10.23 18.68
CA PRO A 65 -10.40 11.35 19.16
C PRO A 65 -9.90 12.72 18.67
N GLY A 66 -8.59 12.87 18.48
CA GLY A 66 -7.97 14.10 18.00
C GLY A 66 -8.30 14.46 16.54
N LEU A 67 -8.82 13.52 15.73
CA LEU A 67 -9.12 13.77 14.32
C LEU A 67 -10.15 14.89 14.12
N ALA A 68 -11.18 14.95 14.96
CA ALA A 68 -12.25 15.95 14.85
C ALA A 68 -11.73 17.41 14.94
N ALA A 69 -10.61 17.63 15.63
CA ALA A 69 -9.97 18.93 15.77
C ALA A 69 -8.70 19.08 14.88
N ALA A 70 -8.34 18.03 14.15
CA ALA A 70 -7.11 18.02 13.37
C ALA A 70 -7.27 18.77 12.03
N ASP A 71 -6.27 19.60 11.71
CA ASP A 71 -6.14 20.12 10.34
C ASP A 71 -5.38 19.14 9.45
N THR A 72 -6.09 18.50 8.56
CA THR A 72 -5.54 17.52 7.60
C THR A 72 -5.28 18.10 6.21
N THR A 73 -5.33 19.41 6.03
CA THR A 73 -5.13 20.08 4.71
C THR A 73 -3.76 19.81 4.12
N ASN A 74 -2.75 19.67 4.96
CA ASN A 74 -1.38 19.36 4.57
C ASN A 74 -1.13 17.86 4.26
N LEU A 75 -2.08 16.99 4.55
CA LEU A 75 -2.01 15.59 4.15
C LEU A 75 -2.21 15.47 2.63
N LYS A 76 -1.20 14.99 1.93
CA LYS A 76 -1.23 14.79 0.48
C LYS A 76 -1.66 13.38 0.10
N THR A 77 -1.06 12.37 0.71
CA THR A 77 -1.28 10.96 0.36
C THR A 77 -1.00 10.04 1.53
N ILE A 78 -1.87 9.08 1.74
CA ILE A 78 -1.58 7.87 2.49
C ILE A 78 -1.51 6.73 1.49
N VAL A 79 -0.31 6.18 1.30
CA VAL A 79 -0.14 4.89 0.64
C VAL A 79 -0.35 3.82 1.69
N TYR A 80 -1.25 2.88 1.45
CA TYR A 80 -1.49 1.80 2.40
C TYR A 80 -1.33 0.43 1.76
N GLY A 81 -0.90 -0.54 2.56
CA GLY A 81 -0.69 -1.92 2.14
C GLY A 81 -0.07 -2.78 3.25
N GLY A 82 0.30 -4.01 2.89
CA GLY A 82 0.88 -4.99 3.82
C GLY A 82 -0.13 -5.83 4.58
N ALA A 83 -1.44 -5.53 4.46
CA ALA A 83 -2.54 -6.33 4.97
C ALA A 83 -3.85 -5.96 4.23
N PRO A 84 -4.92 -6.77 4.31
CA PRO A 84 -6.22 -6.42 3.76
C PRO A 84 -6.80 -5.16 4.42
N MET A 85 -7.39 -4.29 3.61
CA MET A 85 -8.20 -3.15 4.04
C MET A 85 -9.69 -3.51 3.85
N TYR A 86 -10.48 -3.41 4.91
CA TYR A 86 -11.93 -3.56 4.77
C TYR A 86 -12.52 -2.37 4.02
N ALA A 87 -13.46 -2.65 3.09
CA ALA A 87 -14.07 -1.62 2.27
C ALA A 87 -14.76 -0.52 3.10
N GLU A 88 -15.37 -0.88 4.22
CA GLU A 88 -16.02 0.05 5.15
C GLU A 88 -15.03 1.01 5.81
N ASP A 89 -13.88 0.50 6.26
CA ASP A 89 -12.82 1.35 6.81
C ASP A 89 -12.22 2.26 5.73
N CYS A 90 -12.07 1.76 4.51
CA CYS A 90 -11.64 2.56 3.36
C CYS A 90 -12.62 3.71 3.06
N LEU A 91 -13.92 3.42 3.00
CA LEU A 91 -14.97 4.40 2.79
C LEU A 91 -14.99 5.46 3.90
N LYS A 92 -14.91 5.03 5.15
CA LYS A 92 -14.81 5.93 6.31
C LYS A 92 -13.57 6.83 6.23
N ALA A 93 -12.42 6.27 5.83
CA ALA A 93 -11.20 7.05 5.66
C ALA A 93 -11.31 8.08 4.52
N LEU A 94 -11.97 7.72 3.41
CA LEU A 94 -12.23 8.65 2.31
C LEU A 94 -13.19 9.78 2.71
N ASP A 95 -14.20 9.49 3.51
CA ASP A 95 -15.14 10.49 4.04
C ASP A 95 -14.44 11.48 4.97
N LEU A 96 -13.63 10.98 5.91
CA LEU A 96 -12.99 11.80 6.95
C LEU A 96 -11.74 12.53 6.48
N LEU A 97 -10.95 11.93 5.61
CA LEU A 97 -9.65 12.48 5.17
C LEU A 97 -9.69 13.05 3.74
N GLY A 98 -10.76 12.75 2.99
CA GLY A 98 -10.87 13.09 1.58
C GLY A 98 -10.11 12.13 0.66
N PRO A 99 -9.97 12.46 -0.65
CA PRO A 99 -9.41 11.59 -1.69
C PRO A 99 -7.88 11.50 -1.60
N LYS A 100 -7.36 10.94 -0.51
CA LYS A 100 -5.92 10.91 -0.21
C LYS A 100 -5.33 9.50 -0.14
N LEU A 101 -6.16 8.47 -0.38
CA LEU A 101 -5.75 7.08 -0.29
C LEU A 101 -5.21 6.53 -1.62
N VAL A 102 -4.18 5.71 -1.53
CA VAL A 102 -3.62 4.87 -2.60
C VAL A 102 -3.27 3.52 -1.98
N GLN A 103 -3.73 2.43 -2.57
CA GLN A 103 -3.36 1.09 -2.10
C GLN A 103 -2.27 0.49 -2.96
N ILE A 104 -1.40 -0.30 -2.33
CA ILE A 104 -0.45 -1.18 -3.01
C ILE A 104 -0.53 -2.59 -2.43
N TYR A 105 -0.18 -3.56 -3.26
CA TYR A 105 0.04 -4.93 -2.86
C TYR A 105 1.38 -5.42 -3.38
N GLY A 106 2.03 -6.24 -2.57
CA GLY A 106 3.28 -6.90 -2.87
C GLY A 106 3.66 -7.87 -1.77
N GLN A 107 4.72 -8.62 -2.02
CA GLN A 107 5.33 -9.60 -1.12
C GLN A 107 6.80 -9.22 -0.93
N GLY A 108 7.55 -9.94 -0.06
CA GLY A 108 8.99 -9.75 0.04
C GLY A 108 9.72 -10.00 -1.28
N GLU A 109 9.20 -10.90 -2.07
CA GLU A 109 9.69 -11.33 -3.39
C GLU A 109 9.43 -10.31 -4.51
N SER A 110 8.46 -9.42 -4.32
CA SER A 110 8.11 -8.30 -5.22
C SER A 110 7.50 -7.16 -4.40
N PRO A 111 8.35 -6.37 -3.68
CA PRO A 111 7.87 -5.44 -2.65
C PRO A 111 7.06 -4.29 -3.24
N MET A 112 5.79 -4.17 -2.88
CA MET A 112 4.88 -3.06 -3.23
C MET A 112 4.60 -2.89 -4.73
N THR A 113 5.01 -3.80 -5.59
CA THR A 113 5.06 -3.60 -7.04
C THR A 113 4.12 -4.50 -7.83
N ILE A 114 3.34 -5.38 -7.16
CA ILE A 114 2.48 -6.34 -7.87
C ILE A 114 1.23 -5.63 -8.40
N THR A 115 0.40 -5.06 -7.53
CA THR A 115 -0.83 -4.36 -7.93
C THR A 115 -0.98 -3.01 -7.22
N ALA A 116 -1.86 -2.16 -7.73
CA ALA A 116 -2.20 -0.90 -7.07
C ALA A 116 -3.65 -0.46 -7.33
N LEU A 117 -4.29 0.12 -6.30
CA LEU A 117 -5.50 0.91 -6.44
C LEU A 117 -5.13 2.39 -6.40
N SER A 118 -5.29 3.06 -7.53
CA SER A 118 -5.00 4.49 -7.63
C SER A 118 -6.02 5.34 -6.88
N ARG A 119 -5.67 6.60 -6.62
CA ARG A 119 -6.61 7.59 -6.08
C ARG A 119 -7.88 7.71 -6.94
N ALA A 120 -7.76 7.67 -8.25
CA ALA A 120 -8.89 7.75 -9.17
C ALA A 120 -9.90 6.59 -8.93
N VAL A 121 -9.40 5.39 -8.68
CA VAL A 121 -10.26 4.23 -8.35
C VAL A 121 -10.96 4.42 -7.00
N HIS A 122 -10.26 4.98 -6.00
CA HIS A 122 -10.85 5.27 -4.69
C HIS A 122 -11.97 6.33 -4.73
N THR A 123 -12.02 7.17 -5.75
CA THR A 123 -12.98 8.26 -5.88
C THR A 123 -14.03 8.03 -6.96
N ASP A 124 -14.01 6.92 -7.67
CA ASP A 124 -14.93 6.58 -8.77
C ASP A 124 -16.25 6.00 -8.22
N VAL A 125 -16.95 6.78 -7.38
CA VAL A 125 -18.16 6.36 -6.67
C VAL A 125 -19.32 5.95 -7.60
N GLY A 126 -19.33 6.43 -8.84
CA GLY A 126 -20.32 6.10 -9.85
C GLY A 126 -20.10 4.75 -10.55
N HIS A 127 -18.97 4.09 -10.30
CA HIS A 127 -18.67 2.82 -10.95
C HIS A 127 -19.55 1.69 -10.40
N PRO A 128 -20.21 0.86 -11.23
CA PRO A 128 -21.14 -0.18 -10.77
C PRO A 128 -20.50 -1.24 -9.86
N ARG A 129 -19.17 -1.40 -9.93
CA ARG A 129 -18.42 -2.31 -9.06
C ARG A 129 -17.55 -1.56 -8.03
N TYR A 130 -17.95 -0.34 -7.62
CA TYR A 130 -17.14 0.51 -6.75
C TYR A 130 -16.71 -0.19 -5.46
N HIS A 131 -17.66 -0.74 -4.70
CA HIS A 131 -17.35 -1.46 -3.45
C HIS A 131 -16.46 -2.68 -3.66
N ALA A 132 -16.71 -3.47 -4.71
CA ALA A 132 -15.87 -4.63 -5.04
C ALA A 132 -14.43 -4.22 -5.43
N ARG A 133 -14.28 -3.06 -6.10
CA ARG A 133 -12.95 -2.50 -6.41
C ARG A 133 -12.22 -2.06 -5.15
N LEU A 134 -12.89 -1.43 -4.20
CA LEU A 134 -12.29 -1.03 -2.92
C LEU A 134 -11.89 -2.24 -2.05
N ALA A 135 -12.59 -3.36 -2.18
CA ALA A 135 -12.28 -4.62 -1.51
C ALA A 135 -11.18 -5.44 -2.21
N SER A 136 -10.68 -4.98 -3.37
CA SER A 136 -9.61 -5.65 -4.12
C SER A 136 -8.26 -5.00 -3.86
N VAL A 137 -7.18 -5.63 -4.33
CA VAL A 137 -5.83 -5.05 -4.34
C VAL A 137 -5.49 -4.31 -5.64
N GLY A 138 -6.47 -4.17 -6.52
CA GLY A 138 -6.33 -3.43 -7.78
C GLY A 138 -5.71 -4.23 -8.92
N PRO A 139 -5.56 -3.59 -10.10
CA PRO A 139 -4.93 -4.19 -11.27
C PRO A 139 -3.42 -4.30 -11.10
N ALA A 140 -2.81 -5.20 -11.89
CA ALA A 140 -1.35 -5.29 -12.01
C ALA A 140 -0.73 -3.93 -12.36
N GLN A 141 0.43 -3.65 -11.78
CA GLN A 141 1.19 -2.45 -12.10
C GLN A 141 1.85 -2.58 -13.49
N LYS A 142 2.29 -1.46 -14.05
CA LYS A 142 2.88 -1.44 -15.38
C LYS A 142 4.15 -2.32 -15.42
N GLY A 143 4.20 -3.22 -16.39
CA GLY A 143 5.34 -4.13 -16.56
C GLY A 143 5.29 -5.36 -15.66
N VAL A 144 4.17 -5.59 -14.98
CA VAL A 144 3.94 -6.77 -14.14
C VAL A 144 2.79 -7.58 -14.74
N GLU A 145 2.99 -8.87 -14.87
CA GLU A 145 1.96 -9.85 -15.23
C GLU A 145 1.49 -10.57 -13.97
N VAL A 146 0.19 -10.75 -13.85
CA VAL A 146 -0.44 -11.46 -12.72
C VAL A 146 -1.46 -12.45 -13.27
N ARG A 147 -1.42 -13.68 -12.76
CA ARG A 147 -2.43 -14.70 -13.04
C ARG A 147 -2.80 -15.46 -11.78
N ILE A 148 -3.94 -16.12 -11.77
CA ILE A 148 -4.38 -16.99 -10.69
C ILE A 148 -4.32 -18.42 -11.21
N ALA A 149 -3.68 -19.32 -10.47
CA ALA A 149 -3.46 -20.69 -10.88
C ALA A 149 -3.87 -21.70 -9.79
N ASP A 150 -4.10 -22.94 -10.24
CA ASP A 150 -4.26 -24.10 -9.36
C ASP A 150 -2.90 -24.65 -8.89
N GLU A 151 -2.93 -25.75 -8.14
CA GLU A 151 -1.73 -26.43 -7.60
C GLU A 151 -0.81 -27.01 -8.70
N ASP A 152 -1.33 -27.21 -9.92
CA ASP A 152 -0.60 -27.71 -11.08
C ASP A 152 -0.12 -26.57 -12.00
N ASP A 153 -0.18 -25.32 -11.55
CA ASP A 153 0.17 -24.09 -12.29
C ASP A 153 -0.73 -23.83 -13.54
N ASN A 154 -1.93 -24.41 -13.62
CA ASN A 154 -2.90 -24.11 -14.66
C ASN A 154 -3.69 -22.85 -14.33
N ASP A 155 -3.95 -22.01 -15.35
CA ASP A 155 -4.75 -20.80 -15.18
C ASP A 155 -6.18 -21.13 -14.75
N LEU A 156 -6.64 -20.46 -13.68
CA LEU A 156 -8.01 -20.57 -13.20
C LEU A 156 -8.93 -19.55 -13.88
N PRO A 157 -10.22 -19.91 -14.10
CA PRO A 157 -11.22 -18.96 -14.56
C PRO A 157 -11.40 -17.78 -13.61
N LEU A 158 -11.91 -16.66 -14.13
CA LEU A 158 -12.21 -15.48 -13.32
C LEU A 158 -13.24 -15.80 -12.23
N GLY A 159 -12.90 -15.48 -11.00
CA GLY A 159 -13.74 -15.69 -9.81
C GLY A 159 -13.38 -16.93 -9.01
N GLU A 160 -12.50 -17.78 -9.52
CA GLU A 160 -11.95 -18.92 -8.78
C GLU A 160 -10.82 -18.48 -7.85
N ILE A 161 -10.65 -19.22 -6.76
CA ILE A 161 -9.61 -18.98 -5.75
C ILE A 161 -8.41 -19.85 -6.05
N GLY A 162 -7.21 -19.25 -6.13
CA GLY A 162 -5.97 -19.96 -6.38
C GLY A 162 -4.74 -19.16 -5.94
N GLU A 163 -3.57 -19.66 -6.31
CA GLU A 163 -2.29 -19.01 -6.04
C GLU A 163 -2.10 -17.80 -6.97
N ILE A 164 -1.58 -16.70 -6.40
CA ILE A 164 -1.25 -15.50 -7.19
C ILE A 164 0.16 -15.69 -7.75
N LEU A 165 0.26 -15.84 -9.05
CA LEU A 165 1.53 -15.93 -9.77
C LEU A 165 1.87 -14.59 -10.40
N VAL A 166 3.13 -14.19 -10.27
CA VAL A 166 3.62 -12.87 -10.68
C VAL A 166 4.86 -13.01 -11.55
N ARG A 167 4.91 -12.25 -12.65
CA ARG A 167 6.07 -12.17 -13.53
C ARG A 167 6.39 -10.72 -13.88
N GLY A 168 7.68 -10.37 -13.91
CA GLY A 168 8.16 -9.05 -14.29
C GLY A 168 9.52 -8.73 -13.67
N ASP A 169 10.14 -7.66 -14.14
CA ASP A 169 11.47 -7.21 -13.68
C ASP A 169 11.52 -6.80 -12.21
N VAL A 170 10.35 -6.66 -11.57
CA VAL A 170 10.21 -6.30 -10.16
C VAL A 170 10.26 -7.50 -9.21
N VAL A 171 10.22 -8.72 -9.76
CA VAL A 171 10.33 -9.96 -8.98
C VAL A 171 11.80 -10.21 -8.63
N MET A 172 12.06 -10.65 -7.40
CA MET A 172 13.41 -10.98 -6.93
C MET A 172 14.11 -12.00 -7.83
N LYS A 173 15.43 -12.00 -7.83
CA LYS A 173 16.22 -13.02 -8.56
C LYS A 173 16.26 -14.37 -7.86
N GLY A 174 15.93 -14.42 -6.58
CA GLY A 174 15.94 -15.62 -5.76
C GLY A 174 16.23 -15.33 -4.30
N TYR A 175 16.09 -16.36 -3.48
CA TYR A 175 16.48 -16.31 -2.06
C TYR A 175 17.98 -16.48 -1.90
N TRP A 176 18.58 -15.66 -1.03
CA TRP A 176 20.01 -15.68 -0.78
C TRP A 176 20.46 -17.05 -0.26
N GLN A 177 21.44 -17.66 -0.95
CA GLN A 177 22.01 -18.98 -0.61
C GLN A 177 20.96 -20.11 -0.39
N ASN A 178 19.81 -20.02 -1.10
CA ASN A 178 18.74 -21.03 -1.02
C ASN A 178 18.15 -21.30 -2.41
N GLU A 179 18.89 -22.10 -3.18
CA GLU A 179 18.52 -22.46 -4.56
C GLU A 179 17.26 -23.32 -4.61
N ALA A 180 17.06 -24.20 -3.61
CA ALA A 180 15.89 -25.07 -3.56
C ALA A 180 14.60 -24.26 -3.41
N ALA A 181 14.53 -23.34 -2.43
CA ALA A 181 13.38 -22.45 -2.26
C ALA A 181 13.19 -21.51 -3.46
N THR A 182 14.29 -21.07 -4.07
CA THR A 182 14.22 -20.24 -5.28
C THR A 182 13.57 -21.00 -6.46
N ALA A 183 13.99 -22.24 -6.71
CA ALA A 183 13.44 -23.06 -7.77
C ALA A 183 11.95 -23.41 -7.52
N GLU A 184 11.57 -23.61 -6.27
CA GLU A 184 10.18 -23.84 -5.87
C GLU A 184 9.30 -22.60 -6.09
N SER A 185 9.78 -21.42 -5.67
CA SER A 185 8.98 -20.18 -5.71
C SER A 185 8.96 -19.49 -7.08
N LEU A 186 9.96 -19.74 -7.95
CA LEU A 186 10.07 -19.11 -9.29
C LEU A 186 9.90 -20.15 -10.40
N ARG A 187 8.96 -21.08 -10.24
CA ARG A 187 8.65 -22.13 -11.21
C ARG A 187 8.22 -21.53 -12.55
N GLY A 188 8.79 -21.99 -13.66
CA GLY A 188 8.42 -21.55 -15.01
C GLY A 188 8.56 -20.05 -15.28
N GLY A 189 9.31 -19.33 -14.42
CA GLY A 189 9.52 -17.88 -14.54
C GLY A 189 8.38 -17.03 -13.96
N TRP A 190 7.58 -17.63 -13.06
CA TRP A 190 6.49 -16.96 -12.32
C TRP A 190 6.78 -16.98 -10.84
#